data_7b3630aed2ebdc07c77c7ac2841da9a6
#
_entry.id   7b3630aed2ebdc07c77c7ac2841da9a6
#
_cell.length_a   1.000
_cell.length_b   1.000
_cell.length_c   1.000
_cell.angle_alpha   90.00
_cell.angle_beta   90.00
_cell.angle_gamma   90.00
#
_symmetry.space_group_name_H-M   'P 1'
#
loop_
_entity.id
_entity.type
_entity.pdbx_description
1 polymer ?
#
loop_
_entity_poly.entity_id
_entity_poly.type
_entity_poly.pdbx_seq_one_letter_code
_entity_poly.pdbx_strand_id
1 'polypeptide(L)'
;VVVAQRFGKDGRNVEPGLAALAGKGPRRGKADLVVSAGQSALFNLYLAERARRHLLGRVLLGDILQKRDTGGMFECSDVTEDQRRLDAGELLITGPMFGSKLRGPSAGTPSEALELEILTLAGLTRAKLDRLGRKVPGARRALLIWPEQVAVSPAADVDALGPGLELHFVLPPGSYATILVRELCG
;
A
#
# COMPACT_ATOMS: atom_id res chain seq x y z
N VAL A 1 4.37 3.35 2.82
CA VAL A 1 4.08 3.09 4.24
C VAL A 1 2.79 3.78 4.63
N VAL A 2 1.87 3.08 5.31
CA VAL A 2 0.65 3.67 5.85
C VAL A 2 0.95 4.21 7.24
N VAL A 3 0.49 5.43 7.50
CA VAL A 3 0.90 6.25 8.65
C VAL A 3 0.36 5.74 9.99
N ALA A 4 1.12 6.00 11.04
CA ALA A 4 0.82 5.70 12.44
C ALA A 4 -0.59 6.11 12.93
N GLN A 5 -1.21 7.16 12.35
CA GLN A 5 -2.55 7.62 12.71
C GLN A 5 -3.64 6.53 12.59
N ARG A 6 -3.54 5.62 11.59
CA ARG A 6 -4.49 4.50 11.45
C ARG A 6 -4.24 3.39 12.45
N PHE A 7 -3.00 3.23 12.87
CA PHE A 7 -2.65 2.17 13.83
C PHE A 7 -2.99 2.52 15.27
N GLY A 8 -3.39 3.78 15.54
CA GLY A 8 -3.63 4.27 16.89
C GLY A 8 -2.32 4.49 17.66
N LYS A 9 -2.43 4.99 18.89
CA LYS A 9 -1.27 5.18 19.76
C LYS A 9 -0.60 3.82 19.99
N ASP A 10 0.69 3.72 19.65
CA ASP A 10 1.52 2.51 19.81
C ASP A 10 1.03 1.27 19.03
N GLY A 11 0.33 1.47 17.90
CA GLY A 11 -0.12 0.36 17.05
C GLY A 11 -1.31 -0.43 17.58
N ARG A 12 -2.02 0.03 18.61
CA ARG A 12 -3.10 -0.71 19.30
C ARG A 12 -4.24 -1.19 18.41
N ASN A 13 -4.40 -0.63 17.21
CA ASN A 13 -5.47 -1.02 16.28
C ASN A 13 -5.06 -2.16 15.35
N VAL A 14 -3.79 -2.56 15.31
CA VAL A 14 -3.31 -3.58 14.36
C VAL A 14 -3.86 -4.96 14.71
N GLU A 15 -3.63 -5.43 15.94
CA GLU A 15 -4.10 -6.75 16.38
C GLU A 15 -5.63 -6.88 16.30
N PRO A 16 -6.44 -5.94 16.86
CA PRO A 16 -7.89 -5.95 16.64
C PRO A 16 -8.28 -5.90 15.17
N GLY A 17 -7.52 -5.20 14.32
CA GLY A 17 -7.75 -5.13 12.88
C GLY A 17 -7.55 -6.46 12.18
N LEU A 18 -6.48 -7.18 12.49
CA LEU A 18 -6.25 -8.53 11.98
C LEU A 18 -7.31 -9.52 12.49
N ALA A 19 -7.71 -9.41 13.77
CA ALA A 19 -8.80 -10.20 14.32
C ALA A 19 -10.13 -9.91 13.60
N ALA A 20 -10.40 -8.65 13.25
CA ALA A 20 -11.58 -8.27 12.48
C ALA A 20 -11.58 -8.91 11.08
N LEU A 21 -10.42 -8.92 10.40
CA LEU A 21 -10.24 -9.58 9.10
C LEU A 21 -10.37 -11.11 9.21
N ALA A 22 -10.07 -11.68 10.38
CA ALA A 22 -10.32 -13.09 10.68
C ALA A 22 -11.80 -13.40 11.03
N GLY A 23 -12.71 -12.40 10.99
CA GLY A 23 -14.10 -12.55 11.36
C GLY A 23 -14.38 -12.47 12.87
N LYS A 24 -13.40 -12.06 13.68
CA LYS A 24 -13.49 -11.97 15.16
C LYS A 24 -13.58 -10.52 15.66
N GLY A 25 -13.87 -9.57 14.79
CA GLY A 25 -13.84 -8.13 15.11
C GLY A 25 -15.11 -7.61 15.80
N PRO A 26 -15.08 -6.37 16.30
CA PRO A 26 -16.21 -5.73 16.95
C PRO A 26 -17.38 -5.57 15.97
N ARG A 27 -18.60 -5.79 16.44
CA ARG A 27 -19.82 -5.73 15.63
C ARG A 27 -20.42 -4.33 15.48
N ARG A 28 -19.98 -3.36 16.28
CA ARG A 28 -20.52 -1.98 16.32
C ARG A 28 -19.42 -0.95 16.63
N GLY A 29 -19.66 0.32 16.29
CA GLY A 29 -18.80 1.44 16.63
C GLY A 29 -17.62 1.62 15.70
N LYS A 30 -16.38 1.68 16.22
CA LYS A 30 -15.13 1.93 15.47
C LYS A 30 -14.70 0.80 14.52
N ALA A 31 -15.64 -0.06 14.10
CA ALA A 31 -15.35 -1.23 13.26
C ALA A 31 -14.59 -0.88 11.97
N ASP A 32 -14.97 0.21 11.29
CA ASP A 32 -14.36 0.61 10.02
C ASP A 32 -12.90 1.06 10.21
N LEU A 33 -12.60 1.79 11.29
CA LEU A 33 -11.23 2.21 11.61
C LEU A 33 -10.34 1.00 11.93
N VAL A 34 -10.87 0.08 12.73
CA VAL A 34 -10.15 -1.15 13.13
C VAL A 34 -9.88 -2.04 11.91
N VAL A 35 -10.88 -2.27 11.05
CA VAL A 35 -10.71 -3.02 9.79
C VAL A 35 -9.68 -2.34 8.88
N SER A 36 -9.77 -1.02 8.73
CA SER A 36 -8.81 -0.25 7.93
C SER A 36 -7.39 -0.34 8.47
N ALA A 37 -7.20 -0.42 9.79
CA ALA A 37 -5.90 -0.66 10.40
C ALA A 37 -5.35 -2.04 10.04
N GLY A 38 -6.16 -3.10 10.12
CA GLY A 38 -5.79 -4.45 9.70
C GLY A 38 -5.39 -4.53 8.22
N GLN A 39 -6.21 -3.94 7.34
CA GLN A 39 -5.90 -3.87 5.91
C GLN A 39 -4.58 -3.13 5.65
N SER A 40 -4.36 -2.03 6.35
CA SER A 40 -3.13 -1.23 6.22
C SER A 40 -1.90 -1.96 6.75
N ALA A 41 -2.04 -2.75 7.82
CA ALA A 41 -0.95 -3.57 8.35
C ALA A 41 -0.53 -4.65 7.34
N LEU A 42 -1.48 -5.34 6.72
CA LEU A 42 -1.22 -6.33 5.68
C LEU A 42 -0.58 -5.71 4.43
N PHE A 43 -1.06 -4.53 4.02
CA PHE A 43 -0.45 -3.78 2.91
C PHE A 43 1.01 -3.41 3.22
N ASN A 44 1.30 -2.93 4.42
CA ASN A 44 2.66 -2.60 4.83
C ASN A 44 3.55 -3.86 4.90
N LEU A 45 3.02 -4.99 5.34
CA LEU A 45 3.75 -6.26 5.33
C LEU A 45 4.08 -6.71 3.90
N TYR A 46 3.11 -6.60 2.97
CA TYR A 46 3.33 -6.88 1.55
C TYR A 46 4.40 -5.95 0.95
N LEU A 47 4.31 -4.65 1.24
CA LEU A 47 5.29 -3.65 0.79
C LEU A 47 6.69 -3.95 1.31
N ALA A 48 6.81 -4.28 2.61
CA ALA A 48 8.08 -4.63 3.24
C ALA A 48 8.68 -5.91 2.64
N GLU A 49 7.85 -6.91 2.35
CA GLU A 49 8.32 -8.16 1.74
C GLU A 49 8.79 -7.94 0.30
N ARG A 50 8.09 -7.12 -0.49
CA ARG A 50 8.57 -6.72 -1.82
C ARG A 50 9.89 -5.94 -1.74
N ALA A 51 10.03 -5.03 -0.78
CA ALA A 51 11.28 -4.29 -0.57
C ALA A 51 12.43 -5.23 -0.22
N ARG A 52 12.22 -6.15 0.72
CA ARG A 52 13.21 -7.15 1.14
C ARG A 52 13.69 -8.03 -0.02
N ARG A 53 12.81 -8.34 -0.98
CA ARG A 53 13.11 -9.12 -2.19
C ARG A 53 13.59 -8.25 -3.37
N HIS A 54 13.80 -6.96 -3.19
CA HIS A 54 14.14 -6.01 -4.27
C HIS A 54 13.10 -5.97 -5.41
N LEU A 55 11.81 -6.14 -5.08
CA LEU A 55 10.70 -6.22 -6.02
C LEU A 55 9.86 -4.94 -6.12
N LEU A 56 10.25 -3.83 -5.49
CA LEU A 56 9.46 -2.59 -5.55
C LEU A 56 9.39 -1.98 -6.95
N GLY A 57 10.45 -2.11 -7.73
CA GLY A 57 10.52 -1.69 -9.14
C GLY A 57 10.52 -2.85 -10.13
N ARG A 58 10.13 -4.05 -9.74
CA ARG A 58 10.11 -5.25 -10.56
C ARG A 58 8.72 -5.80 -10.71
N VAL A 59 8.26 -5.94 -11.96
CA VAL A 59 6.97 -6.55 -12.27
C VAL A 59 7.07 -8.07 -12.11
N LEU A 60 6.07 -8.66 -11.48
CA LEU A 60 5.87 -10.11 -11.43
C LEU A 60 4.72 -10.51 -12.34
N LEU A 61 4.79 -11.72 -12.90
CA LEU A 61 3.65 -12.30 -13.59
C LEU A 61 2.46 -12.36 -12.61
N GLY A 62 1.31 -11.86 -13.05
CA GLY A 62 0.11 -11.77 -12.22
C GLY A 62 -0.02 -10.48 -11.42
N ASP A 63 0.98 -9.59 -11.40
CA ASP A 63 0.83 -8.29 -10.72
C ASP A 63 -0.38 -7.52 -11.26
N ILE A 64 -1.17 -6.95 -10.36
CA ILE A 64 -2.20 -6.00 -10.76
C ILE A 64 -1.56 -4.63 -10.89
N LEU A 65 -1.43 -4.19 -12.14
CA LEU A 65 -0.83 -2.92 -12.53
C LEU A 65 -1.90 -1.85 -12.71
N GLN A 66 -1.53 -0.60 -12.45
CA GLN A 66 -2.39 0.57 -12.65
C GLN A 66 -1.74 1.50 -13.67
N LYS A 67 -2.49 1.90 -14.69
CA LYS A 67 -2.10 2.95 -15.63
C LYS A 67 -2.12 4.30 -14.93
N ARG A 68 -1.05 5.08 -15.08
CA ARG A 68 -0.96 6.40 -14.43
C ARG A 68 -1.90 7.44 -15.01
N ASP A 69 -2.16 7.38 -16.32
CA ASP A 69 -3.00 8.33 -17.05
C ASP A 69 -4.49 8.16 -16.71
N THR A 70 -5.00 6.94 -16.80
CA THR A 70 -6.42 6.63 -16.67
C THR A 70 -6.84 6.06 -15.32
N GLY A 71 -5.87 5.60 -14.51
CA GLY A 71 -6.14 4.84 -13.28
C GLY A 71 -6.66 3.42 -13.54
N GLY A 72 -6.79 3.00 -14.80
CA GLY A 72 -7.27 1.67 -15.18
C GLY A 72 -6.33 0.57 -14.70
N MET A 73 -6.92 -0.52 -14.18
CA MET A 73 -6.16 -1.65 -13.64
C MET A 73 -6.27 -2.87 -14.52
N PHE A 74 -5.15 -3.58 -14.70
CA PHE A 74 -5.08 -4.84 -15.43
C PHE A 74 -4.06 -5.79 -14.78
N GLU A 75 -4.12 -7.05 -15.12
CA GLU A 75 -3.18 -8.06 -14.65
C GLU A 75 -2.02 -8.21 -15.64
N CYS A 76 -0.79 -8.26 -15.13
CA CYS A 76 0.40 -8.50 -15.92
C CYS A 76 0.39 -9.92 -16.49
N SER A 77 0.40 -10.01 -17.80
CA SER A 77 0.56 -11.27 -18.57
C SER A 77 1.86 -11.32 -19.39
N ASP A 78 2.49 -10.19 -19.63
CA ASP A 78 3.80 -10.06 -20.29
C ASP A 78 4.72 -9.20 -19.41
N VAL A 79 5.58 -9.89 -18.65
CA VAL A 79 6.50 -9.23 -17.71
C VAL A 79 7.49 -8.32 -18.43
N THR A 80 7.95 -8.69 -19.62
CA THR A 80 8.95 -7.90 -20.37
C THR A 80 8.37 -6.57 -20.82
N GLU A 81 7.20 -6.60 -21.45
CA GLU A 81 6.54 -5.40 -21.94
C GLU A 81 6.07 -4.53 -20.78
N ASP A 82 5.46 -5.12 -19.76
CA ASP A 82 4.94 -4.34 -18.61
C ASP A 82 6.09 -3.77 -17.75
N GLN A 83 7.26 -4.44 -17.66
CA GLN A 83 8.45 -3.86 -17.06
C GLN A 83 8.94 -2.63 -17.83
N ARG A 84 9.03 -2.72 -19.15
CA ARG A 84 9.40 -1.57 -19.99
C ARG A 84 8.49 -0.37 -19.77
N ARG A 85 7.19 -0.62 -19.66
CA ARG A 85 6.19 0.43 -19.39
C ARG A 85 6.27 0.99 -17.98
N LEU A 86 6.58 0.15 -16.98
CA LEU A 86 6.85 0.59 -15.62
C LEU A 86 8.07 1.51 -15.59
N ASP A 87 9.16 1.12 -16.25
CA ASP A 87 10.40 1.91 -16.33
C ASP A 87 10.20 3.24 -17.07
N ALA A 88 9.29 3.26 -18.05
CA ALA A 88 8.84 4.48 -18.72
C ALA A 88 7.92 5.36 -17.86
N GLY A 89 7.53 4.92 -16.67
CA GLY A 89 6.66 5.66 -15.77
C GLY A 89 5.18 5.64 -16.19
N GLU A 90 4.76 4.77 -17.10
CA GLU A 90 3.37 4.63 -17.56
C GLU A 90 2.52 3.85 -16.56
N LEU A 91 3.13 2.95 -15.80
CA LEU A 91 2.47 2.02 -14.91
C LEU A 91 2.90 2.20 -13.45
N LEU A 92 2.05 1.72 -12.55
CA LEU A 92 2.34 1.55 -11.12
C LEU A 92 2.03 0.11 -10.73
N ILE A 93 2.93 -0.49 -9.94
CA ILE A 93 2.64 -1.77 -9.28
C ILE A 93 1.71 -1.48 -8.10
N THR A 94 0.65 -2.31 -7.95
CA THR A 94 -0.28 -2.16 -6.83
C THR A 94 -0.15 -3.31 -5.84
N GLY A 95 -0.39 -3.02 -4.56
CA GLY A 95 -0.50 -4.01 -3.49
C GLY A 95 -1.93 -4.17 -2.99
N PRO A 96 -2.21 -5.28 -2.30
CA PRO A 96 -3.55 -5.62 -1.81
C PRO A 96 -3.92 -4.88 -0.53
N MET A 97 -5.02 -4.15 -0.53
CA MET A 97 -5.81 -3.83 0.66
C MET A 97 -6.85 -4.95 0.81
N PHE A 98 -6.49 -6.01 1.48
CA PHE A 98 -7.23 -7.26 1.48
C PHE A 98 -8.70 -7.12 1.91
N GLY A 99 -9.60 -7.80 1.19
CA GLY A 99 -11.03 -7.82 1.44
C GLY A 99 -11.75 -8.81 0.53
N SER A 100 -13.07 -8.94 0.71
CA SER A 100 -13.90 -9.98 0.07
C SER A 100 -14.07 -9.83 -1.45
N LYS A 101 -13.87 -8.63 -1.99
CA LYS A 101 -14.03 -8.33 -3.43
C LYS A 101 -12.74 -7.82 -4.06
N LEU A 102 -11.60 -8.05 -3.39
CA LEU A 102 -10.33 -7.64 -3.93
C LEU A 102 -10.07 -8.35 -5.27
N ARG A 103 -9.78 -7.57 -6.32
CA ARG A 103 -9.22 -8.11 -7.56
C ARG A 103 -7.83 -8.68 -7.24
N GLY A 104 -7.71 -9.99 -7.25
CA GLY A 104 -6.45 -10.71 -7.04
C GLY A 104 -5.76 -11.09 -8.33
N PRO A 105 -4.49 -11.51 -8.25
CA PRO A 105 -3.77 -12.19 -9.32
C PRO A 105 -4.43 -13.51 -9.71
N SER A 106 -4.18 -13.96 -10.94
CA SER A 106 -4.56 -15.31 -11.39
C SER A 106 -3.83 -16.39 -10.61
N ALA A 107 -4.51 -17.53 -10.43
CA ALA A 107 -3.98 -18.66 -9.70
C ALA A 107 -2.68 -19.20 -10.31
N GLY A 108 -1.73 -19.57 -9.46
CA GLY A 108 -0.44 -20.13 -9.84
C GLY A 108 0.61 -19.10 -10.28
N THR A 109 0.30 -17.80 -10.21
CA THR A 109 1.27 -16.75 -10.54
C THR A 109 2.17 -16.41 -9.34
N PRO A 110 3.42 -15.91 -9.61
CA PRO A 110 4.31 -15.42 -8.55
C PRO A 110 3.69 -14.32 -7.68
N SER A 111 2.87 -13.45 -8.26
CA SER A 111 2.18 -12.39 -7.52
C SER A 111 1.12 -12.96 -6.58
N GLU A 112 0.35 -13.98 -7.02
CA GLU A 112 -0.58 -14.69 -6.13
C GLU A 112 0.14 -15.37 -4.97
N ALA A 113 1.23 -16.08 -5.27
CA ALA A 113 2.02 -16.78 -4.24
C ALA A 113 2.48 -15.82 -3.14
N LEU A 114 2.95 -14.62 -3.53
CA LEU A 114 3.35 -13.59 -2.58
C LEU A 114 2.16 -13.07 -1.74
N GLU A 115 1.01 -12.83 -2.35
CA GLU A 115 -0.19 -12.39 -1.61
C GLU A 115 -0.68 -13.45 -0.62
N LEU A 116 -0.65 -14.73 -1.00
CA LEU A 116 -1.03 -15.84 -0.12
C LEU A 116 -0.04 -16.02 1.04
N GLU A 117 1.25 -15.81 0.79
CA GLU A 117 2.28 -15.81 1.83
C GLU A 117 2.00 -14.74 2.90
N ILE A 118 1.67 -13.51 2.48
CA ILE A 118 1.31 -12.43 3.41
C ILE A 118 0.09 -12.79 4.26
N LEU A 119 -0.94 -13.38 3.66
CA LEU A 119 -2.10 -13.84 4.41
C LEU A 119 -1.72 -14.93 5.41
N THR A 120 -0.88 -15.88 5.01
CA THR A 120 -0.41 -16.97 5.87
C THR A 120 0.38 -16.45 7.06
N LEU A 121 1.32 -15.51 6.85
CA LEU A 121 2.08 -14.86 7.91
C LEU A 121 1.17 -14.16 8.94
N ALA A 122 0.03 -13.63 8.50
CA ALA A 122 -0.96 -13.00 9.38
C ALA A 122 -2.00 -13.99 9.97
N GLY A 123 -1.88 -15.29 9.74
CA GLY A 123 -2.84 -16.30 10.19
C GLY A 123 -4.21 -16.22 9.50
N LEU A 124 -4.25 -15.61 8.31
CA LEU A 124 -5.45 -15.40 7.49
C LEU A 124 -5.46 -16.34 6.28
N THR A 125 -6.64 -16.51 5.69
CA THR A 125 -6.82 -17.21 4.42
C THR A 125 -7.77 -16.44 3.53
N ARG A 126 -7.69 -16.63 2.22
CA ARG A 126 -8.62 -16.02 1.27
C ARG A 126 -10.08 -16.33 1.63
N ALA A 127 -10.38 -17.60 1.97
CA ALA A 127 -11.71 -18.02 2.37
C ALA A 127 -12.26 -17.29 3.61
N LYS A 128 -11.39 -16.87 4.56
CA LYS A 128 -11.82 -16.04 5.69
C LYS A 128 -12.21 -14.63 5.23
N LEU A 129 -11.45 -14.04 4.32
CA LEU A 129 -11.73 -12.71 3.78
C LEU A 129 -13.03 -12.69 2.97
N ASP A 130 -13.27 -13.71 2.16
CA ASP A 130 -14.48 -13.83 1.33
C ASP A 130 -15.77 -13.83 2.18
N ARG A 131 -15.70 -14.37 3.40
CA ARG A 131 -16.82 -14.38 4.37
C ARG A 131 -17.13 -13.01 4.98
N LEU A 132 -16.24 -12.01 4.85
CA LEU A 132 -16.49 -10.67 5.41
C LEU A 132 -17.56 -9.90 4.64
N GLY A 133 -17.87 -10.32 3.42
CA GLY A 133 -18.93 -9.76 2.60
C GLY A 133 -18.67 -8.31 2.21
N ARG A 134 -19.73 -7.59 1.86
CA ARG A 134 -19.65 -6.23 1.31
C ARG A 134 -19.09 -5.17 2.26
N LYS A 135 -19.02 -5.45 3.55
CA LYS A 135 -18.51 -4.50 4.56
C LYS A 135 -17.01 -4.27 4.48
N VAL A 136 -16.27 -5.24 3.91
CA VAL A 136 -14.82 -5.16 3.74
C VAL A 136 -14.48 -5.53 2.29
N PRO A 137 -14.78 -4.68 1.32
CA PRO A 137 -14.65 -5.04 -0.09
C PRO A 137 -13.19 -5.25 -0.53
N GLY A 138 -12.26 -4.56 0.11
CA GLY A 138 -10.87 -4.50 -0.34
C GLY A 138 -10.66 -3.51 -1.49
N ALA A 139 -9.40 -3.23 -1.79
CA ALA A 139 -8.98 -2.35 -2.87
C ALA A 139 -7.55 -2.65 -3.31
N ARG A 140 -7.13 -2.10 -4.43
CA ARG A 140 -5.72 -2.03 -4.82
C ARG A 140 -5.16 -0.66 -4.49
N ARG A 141 -3.88 -0.61 -4.09
CA ARG A 141 -3.17 0.62 -3.79
C ARG A 141 -1.78 0.58 -4.40
N ALA A 142 -1.37 1.67 -5.05
CA ALA A 142 -0.02 1.80 -5.57
C ALA A 142 1.02 1.60 -4.45
N LEU A 143 2.08 0.85 -4.75
CA LEU A 143 3.19 0.59 -3.81
C LEU A 143 4.09 1.81 -3.67
N LEU A 144 4.36 2.46 -4.80
CA LEU A 144 5.17 3.67 -4.87
C LEU A 144 4.31 4.81 -5.40
N ILE A 145 4.62 6.00 -4.96
CA ILE A 145 4.05 7.25 -5.46
C ILE A 145 5.19 8.16 -5.90
N TRP A 146 4.92 8.97 -6.90
CA TRP A 146 5.87 9.96 -7.40
C TRP A 146 5.34 11.34 -7.03
N PRO A 147 6.09 12.14 -6.25
CA PRO A 147 5.76 13.55 -6.05
C PRO A 147 5.85 14.29 -7.38
N GLU A 148 4.92 15.20 -7.61
CA GLU A 148 4.90 16.06 -8.78
C GLU A 148 5.31 17.49 -8.39
N GLN A 149 5.73 18.30 -9.36
CA GLN A 149 6.11 19.71 -9.17
C GLN A 149 7.11 19.90 -8.02
N VAL A 150 8.11 19.02 -7.94
CA VAL A 150 9.09 19.07 -6.87
C VAL A 150 10.02 20.25 -7.08
N ALA A 151 10.07 21.16 -6.10
CA ALA A 151 11.04 22.24 -6.02
C ALA A 151 11.68 22.26 -4.64
N VAL A 152 12.97 22.62 -4.61
CA VAL A 152 13.75 22.75 -3.38
C VAL A 152 14.41 24.13 -3.42
N SER A 153 14.22 24.91 -2.37
CA SER A 153 14.85 26.21 -2.20
C SER A 153 15.44 26.37 -0.80
N PRO A 154 16.45 27.23 -0.63
CA PRO A 154 16.88 27.61 0.71
C PRO A 154 15.72 28.27 1.44
N ALA A 155 15.43 27.83 2.66
CA ALA A 155 14.51 28.54 3.55
C ALA A 155 15.27 29.71 4.20
N ALA A 156 14.60 30.87 4.31
CA ALA A 156 15.08 31.92 5.22
C ALA A 156 15.13 31.33 6.64
N ASP A 157 16.03 31.87 7.48
CA ASP A 157 16.17 31.40 8.87
C ASP A 157 14.79 31.26 9.52
N VAL A 158 14.38 30.03 9.73
CA VAL A 158 13.14 29.70 10.43
C VAL A 158 13.50 29.53 11.89
N ASP A 159 13.34 30.61 12.64
CA ASP A 159 13.63 30.67 14.07
C ASP A 159 15.08 30.26 14.44
N ALA A 160 15.34 29.97 15.68
CA ALA A 160 16.67 29.65 16.22
C ALA A 160 17.33 28.34 15.68
N LEU A 161 16.79 27.74 14.62
CA LEU A 161 17.27 26.46 14.06
C LEU A 161 18.34 26.62 12.96
N GLY A 162 18.60 27.84 12.47
CA GLY A 162 19.57 28.10 11.40
C GLY A 162 19.04 27.82 9.97
N PRO A 163 19.94 27.72 8.97
CA PRO A 163 19.55 27.59 7.57
C PRO A 163 18.81 26.29 7.32
N GLY A 164 17.68 26.36 6.63
CA GLY A 164 16.83 25.24 6.28
C GLY A 164 16.61 25.08 4.78
N LEU A 165 15.86 24.05 4.41
CA LEU A 165 15.38 23.82 3.05
C LEU A 165 13.87 23.86 3.04
N GLU A 166 13.31 24.59 2.08
CA GLU A 166 11.89 24.57 1.76
C GLU A 166 11.65 23.56 0.64
N LEU A 167 10.73 22.62 0.88
CA LEU A 167 10.33 21.61 -0.08
C LEU A 167 8.91 21.90 -0.57
N HIS A 168 8.77 22.13 -1.85
CA HIS A 168 7.47 22.27 -2.52
C HIS A 168 7.21 21.04 -3.40
N PHE A 169 6.04 20.42 -3.26
CA PHE A 169 5.66 19.26 -4.05
C PHE A 169 4.14 19.02 -4.00
N VAL A 170 3.64 18.32 -5.01
CA VAL A 170 2.25 17.83 -5.07
C VAL A 170 2.26 16.32 -4.89
N LEU A 171 1.39 15.83 -4.01
CA LEU A 171 1.19 14.40 -3.78
C LEU A 171 -0.19 13.95 -4.23
N PRO A 172 -0.32 12.72 -4.78
CA PRO A 172 -1.61 12.14 -5.07
C PRO A 172 -2.51 12.04 -3.82
N PRO A 173 -3.84 12.10 -3.98
CA PRO A 173 -4.77 11.92 -2.87
C PRO A 173 -4.50 10.63 -2.07
N GLY A 174 -4.56 10.73 -0.74
CA GLY A 174 -4.28 9.61 0.16
C GLY A 174 -2.81 9.36 0.47
N SER A 175 -1.91 10.21 -0.03
CA SER A 175 -0.50 10.22 0.32
C SER A 175 -0.22 11.18 1.47
N TYR A 176 0.91 10.99 2.15
CA TYR A 176 1.25 11.77 3.34
C TYR A 176 2.63 12.42 3.20
N ALA A 177 2.68 13.75 3.26
CA ALA A 177 3.91 14.53 3.18
C ALA A 177 4.94 14.12 4.24
N THR A 178 4.50 13.77 5.45
CA THR A 178 5.36 13.29 6.53
C THR A 178 6.16 12.03 6.19
N ILE A 179 5.62 11.17 5.32
CA ILE A 179 6.34 9.98 4.84
C ILE A 179 7.46 10.41 3.90
N LEU A 180 7.15 11.29 2.92
CA LEU A 180 8.16 11.79 1.99
C LEU A 180 9.30 12.50 2.72
N VAL A 181 8.97 13.41 3.64
CA VAL A 181 9.99 14.12 4.44
C VAL A 181 10.85 13.14 5.23
N ARG A 182 10.26 12.12 5.86
CA ARG A 182 11.01 11.10 6.58
C ARG A 182 11.96 10.31 5.67
N GLU A 183 11.53 9.94 4.47
CA GLU A 183 12.39 9.21 3.50
C GLU A 183 13.56 10.11 2.99
N LEU A 184 13.38 11.43 3.00
CA LEU A 184 14.44 12.38 2.60
C LEU A 184 15.42 12.69 3.74
N CYS A 185 14.96 12.65 4.99
CA CYS A 185 15.79 13.00 6.16
C CYS A 185 16.48 11.80 6.82
N GLY A 186 16.17 10.55 6.40
CA GLY A 186 16.79 9.31 6.91
C GLY A 186 16.07 8.77 8.13
#